data_1b74b0512dbba3bb77d06654f3c3209f
#
_entry.id   1b74b0512dbba3bb77d06654f3c3209f
#
_cell.length_a   1.000
_cell.length_b   1.000
_cell.length_c   1.000
_cell.angle_alpha   90.00
_cell.angle_beta   90.00
_cell.angle_gamma   90.00
#
_symmetry.space_group_name_H-M   'P 1'
#
loop_
_entity.id
_entity.type
_entity.pdbx_description
1 polymer ?
#
loop_
_entity_poly.entity_id
_entity_poly.type
_entity_poly.pdbx_seq_one_letter_code
_entity_poly.pdbx_strand_id
1 'polypeptide(L)'
;MSPDREYVPSISFNAPEIERARKMRGRLVIELAELQGRKSREREEILAWVTRSDEHWTPKFMEMSVTYSRRSVLFGTTNDREFLDDPTGERRWLPLDTGAADGFEGVDVDGIVRLRGQLWAEGRARYEKDGLQWRDAERLARDVHERYKADDSWGAAIAKWLDTPDMSELFWFASNQTGG
;
A
#
# COMPACT_ATOMS: atom_id res chain seq x y z
N MET A 1 18.83 12.27 18.08
CA MET A 1 18.33 10.89 17.88
C MET A 1 19.55 9.99 17.89
N SER A 2 19.67 9.07 18.84
CA SER A 2 20.87 8.21 18.95
C SER A 2 21.00 7.31 17.72
N PRO A 3 22.16 7.22 17.08
CA PRO A 3 22.37 6.39 15.89
C PRO A 3 22.23 4.88 16.14
N ASP A 4 22.17 4.44 17.39
CA ASP A 4 22.20 3.03 17.76
C ASP A 4 20.83 2.35 17.86
N ARG A 5 19.76 2.98 17.39
CA ARG A 5 18.42 2.37 17.40
C ARG A 5 17.97 2.02 15.99
N GLU A 6 18.57 0.98 15.46
CA GLU A 6 18.26 0.37 14.16
C GLU A 6 16.99 -0.51 14.18
N TYR A 7 16.12 -0.34 15.16
CA TYR A 7 14.93 -1.15 15.24
C TYR A 7 13.77 -0.48 14.50
N VAL A 8 13.38 -1.04 13.36
CA VAL A 8 12.14 -0.73 12.67
C VAL A 8 11.06 -1.65 13.25
N PRO A 9 10.07 -1.12 13.97
CA PRO A 9 9.01 -1.97 14.50
C PRO A 9 8.16 -2.51 13.37
N SER A 10 7.92 -3.80 13.41
CA SER A 10 6.96 -4.47 12.54
C SER A 10 5.58 -4.50 13.21
N ILE A 11 4.56 -4.14 12.44
CA ILE A 11 3.17 -4.11 12.87
C ILE A 11 2.39 -5.17 12.13
N SER A 12 1.75 -6.06 12.88
CA SER A 12 0.75 -6.97 12.35
C SER A 12 -0.64 -6.35 12.48
N PHE A 13 -1.46 -6.47 11.44
CA PHE A 13 -2.85 -6.03 11.49
C PHE A 13 -3.72 -6.89 12.43
N ASN A 14 -3.26 -8.08 12.79
CA ASN A 14 -3.91 -8.93 13.79
C ASN A 14 -3.69 -8.42 15.22
N ALA A 15 -2.74 -7.50 15.43
CA ALA A 15 -2.51 -6.91 16.74
C ALA A 15 -3.63 -5.92 17.11
N PRO A 16 -3.99 -5.81 18.39
CA PRO A 16 -4.94 -4.81 18.86
C PRO A 16 -4.53 -3.39 18.45
N GLU A 17 -5.52 -2.53 18.15
CA GLU A 17 -5.28 -1.15 17.72
C GLU A 17 -4.38 -0.37 18.68
N ILE A 18 -4.60 -0.54 19.97
CA ILE A 18 -3.78 0.08 21.03
C ILE A 18 -2.31 -0.34 20.93
N GLU A 19 -2.04 -1.58 20.61
CA GLU A 19 -0.67 -2.07 20.46
C GLU A 19 -0.01 -1.48 19.22
N ARG A 20 -0.75 -1.42 18.10
CA ARG A 20 -0.28 -0.77 16.88
C ARG A 20 0.08 0.69 17.13
N ALA A 21 -0.82 1.45 17.75
CA ALA A 21 -0.60 2.86 18.09
C ALA A 21 0.62 3.06 18.98
N ARG A 22 0.83 2.18 19.96
CA ARG A 22 2.02 2.21 20.84
C ARG A 22 3.31 1.99 20.09
N LYS A 23 3.35 1.02 19.17
CA LYS A 23 4.53 0.71 18.38
C LYS A 23 4.91 1.85 17.45
N MET A 24 3.93 2.60 16.95
CA MET A 24 4.15 3.74 16.05
C MET A 24 4.70 4.98 16.75
N ARG A 25 4.43 5.12 18.03
CA ARG A 25 4.80 6.34 18.78
C ARG A 25 6.29 6.62 18.74
N GLY A 26 6.65 7.81 18.23
CA GLY A 26 8.04 8.27 18.16
C GLY A 26 8.88 7.54 17.12
N ARG A 27 8.27 6.80 16.19
CA ARG A 27 8.94 6.13 15.08
C ARG A 27 8.69 6.86 13.78
N LEU A 28 9.73 6.94 12.95
CA LEU A 28 9.64 7.56 11.62
C LEU A 28 9.34 6.52 10.54
N VAL A 29 9.81 5.30 10.73
CA VAL A 29 9.65 4.19 9.78
C VAL A 29 9.01 3.02 10.50
N ILE A 30 7.99 2.45 9.87
CA ILE A 30 7.22 1.30 10.39
C ILE A 30 7.11 0.28 9.27
N GLU A 31 7.39 -0.96 9.59
CA GLU A 31 7.15 -2.09 8.69
C GLU A 31 5.73 -2.64 8.89
N LEU A 32 5.03 -2.85 7.80
CA LEU A 32 3.76 -3.55 7.77
C LEU A 32 4.03 -5.02 7.43
N ALA A 33 3.92 -5.87 8.44
CA ALA A 33 4.10 -7.30 8.24
C ALA A 33 2.92 -7.89 7.46
N GLU A 34 3.27 -8.79 6.54
CA GLU A 34 2.30 -9.67 5.87
C GLU A 34 1.15 -8.96 5.16
N LEU A 35 1.46 -8.24 4.08
CA LEU A 35 0.43 -7.68 3.20
C LEU A 35 -0.28 -8.76 2.34
N GLN A 36 0.19 -10.01 2.39
CA GLN A 36 -0.28 -11.09 1.52
C GLN A 36 -1.59 -11.72 1.99
N GLY A 37 -2.40 -12.16 1.02
CA GLY A 37 -3.49 -13.14 1.21
C GLY A 37 -4.68 -12.68 2.03
N ARG A 38 -4.90 -11.39 2.23
CA ARG A 38 -6.00 -10.89 3.08
C ARG A 38 -7.32 -10.84 2.33
N LYS A 39 -8.39 -11.21 3.02
CA LYS A 39 -9.77 -11.10 2.52
C LYS A 39 -10.13 -9.63 2.28
N SER A 40 -11.04 -9.36 1.36
CA SER A 40 -11.44 -8.00 0.96
C SER A 40 -11.81 -7.08 2.14
N ARG A 41 -12.54 -7.59 3.13
CA ARG A 41 -12.92 -6.84 4.34
C ARG A 41 -11.71 -6.39 5.17
N GLU A 42 -10.72 -7.26 5.33
CA GLU A 42 -9.49 -6.92 6.06
C GLU A 42 -8.66 -5.87 5.31
N ARG A 43 -8.73 -5.86 3.98
CA ARG A 43 -8.08 -4.83 3.15
C ARG A 43 -8.69 -3.45 3.36
N GLU A 44 -10.02 -3.34 3.39
CA GLU A 44 -10.70 -2.06 3.67
C GLU A 44 -10.31 -1.49 5.04
N GLU A 45 -10.23 -2.34 6.05
CA GLU A 45 -9.76 -1.95 7.38
C GLU A 45 -8.30 -1.46 7.36
N ILE A 46 -7.43 -2.13 6.60
CA ILE A 46 -6.04 -1.72 6.40
C ILE A 46 -5.97 -0.37 5.69
N LEU A 47 -6.72 -0.21 4.59
CA LEU A 47 -6.76 1.03 3.83
C LEU A 47 -7.27 2.21 4.66
N ALA A 48 -8.33 1.99 5.44
CA ALA A 48 -8.85 2.98 6.37
C ALA A 48 -7.82 3.33 7.45
N TRP A 49 -7.10 2.35 7.96
CA TRP A 49 -6.07 2.57 8.97
C TRP A 49 -4.83 3.28 8.40
N VAL A 50 -4.36 2.90 7.21
CA VAL A 50 -3.19 3.53 6.56
C VAL A 50 -3.41 5.02 6.31
N THR A 51 -4.62 5.44 6.02
CA THR A 51 -4.96 6.84 5.72
C THR A 51 -5.20 7.72 6.94
N ARG A 52 -5.19 7.16 8.14
CA ARG A 52 -5.37 7.97 9.37
C ARG A 52 -4.20 8.91 9.58
N SER A 53 -4.49 10.15 9.94
CA SER A 53 -3.51 11.17 10.33
C SER A 53 -3.17 11.11 11.82
N ASP A 54 -4.07 10.57 12.62
CA ASP A 54 -3.96 10.59 14.06
C ASP A 54 -4.28 9.23 14.66
N GLU A 55 -3.66 8.95 15.81
CA GLU A 55 -3.89 7.79 16.63
C GLU A 55 -4.54 8.19 17.94
N HIS A 56 -5.64 7.52 18.29
CA HIS A 56 -6.35 7.74 19.56
C HIS A 56 -6.22 6.50 20.43
N TRP A 57 -5.77 6.65 21.64
CA TRP A 57 -5.77 5.57 22.61
C TRP A 57 -5.84 6.10 24.04
N THR A 58 -6.23 5.24 24.96
CA THR A 58 -6.10 5.50 26.39
C THR A 58 -4.83 4.80 26.90
N PRO A 59 -3.78 5.54 27.33
CA PRO A 59 -2.61 4.95 27.92
C PRO A 59 -2.97 4.15 29.18
N LYS A 60 -2.18 3.10 29.46
CA LYS A 60 -2.38 2.30 30.66
C LYS A 60 -2.28 3.20 31.91
N PHE A 61 -3.22 3.08 32.84
CA PHE A 61 -3.33 3.88 34.05
C PHE A 61 -3.74 5.35 33.84
N MET A 62 -4.28 5.71 32.69
CA MET A 62 -4.87 7.03 32.48
C MET A 62 -6.37 6.88 32.22
N GLU A 63 -7.16 7.81 32.74
CA GLU A 63 -8.61 7.82 32.56
C GLU A 63 -9.01 8.45 31.23
N MET A 64 -8.15 9.33 30.68
CA MET A 64 -8.43 10.07 29.44
C MET A 64 -7.64 9.52 28.26
N SER A 65 -8.31 9.45 27.11
CA SER A 65 -7.65 9.17 25.84
C SER A 65 -6.78 10.32 25.40
N VAL A 66 -5.70 10.01 24.73
CA VAL A 66 -4.77 10.96 24.14
C VAL A 66 -4.73 10.77 22.63
N THR A 67 -4.54 11.87 21.93
CA THR A 67 -4.40 11.90 20.48
C THR A 67 -2.97 12.21 20.11
N TYR A 68 -2.43 11.44 19.18
CA TYR A 68 -1.09 11.66 18.63
C TYR A 68 -1.16 11.73 17.12
N SER A 69 -0.64 12.78 16.54
CA SER A 69 -0.50 12.89 15.09
C SER A 69 0.54 11.88 14.59
N ARG A 70 0.17 11.16 13.55
CA ARG A 70 1.02 10.17 12.90
C ARG A 70 2.13 10.88 12.14
N ARG A 71 3.37 10.48 12.38
CA ARG A 71 4.57 11.02 11.71
C ARG A 71 5.42 9.91 11.10
N SER A 72 4.82 8.76 10.89
CA SER A 72 5.52 7.57 10.40
C SER A 72 5.28 7.36 8.92
N VAL A 73 6.30 6.94 8.21
CA VAL A 73 6.19 6.34 6.87
C VAL A 73 6.02 4.84 7.04
N LEU A 74 5.06 4.28 6.33
CA LEU A 74 4.73 2.86 6.37
C LEU A 74 5.37 2.17 5.17
N PHE A 75 6.06 1.05 5.41
CA PHE A 75 6.62 0.18 4.39
C PHE A 75 6.03 -1.21 4.54
N GLY A 76 5.61 -1.80 3.44
CA GLY A 76 5.20 -3.20 3.40
C GLY A 76 6.05 -3.96 2.39
N THR A 77 6.29 -5.23 2.64
CA THR A 77 6.93 -6.14 1.70
C THR A 77 5.93 -7.23 1.30
N THR A 78 5.94 -7.58 0.02
CA THR A 78 5.12 -8.66 -0.52
C THR A 78 5.84 -9.35 -1.66
N ASN A 79 5.63 -10.66 -1.77
CA ASN A 79 6.03 -11.44 -2.94
C ASN A 79 4.84 -11.64 -3.90
N ASP A 80 3.66 -11.19 -3.50
CA ASP A 80 2.46 -11.25 -4.30
C ASP A 80 2.47 -10.10 -5.29
N ARG A 81 2.36 -10.40 -6.58
CA ARG A 81 2.27 -9.39 -7.63
C ARG A 81 0.87 -8.84 -7.80
N GLU A 82 -0.14 -9.55 -7.31
CA GLU A 82 -1.54 -9.16 -7.41
C GLU A 82 -2.08 -8.64 -6.07
N PHE A 83 -1.30 -7.81 -5.38
CA PHE A 83 -1.68 -7.30 -4.06
C PHE A 83 -2.61 -6.07 -4.11
N LEU A 84 -2.74 -5.42 -5.28
CA LEU A 84 -3.63 -4.29 -5.50
C LEU A 84 -4.96 -4.77 -6.09
N ASP A 85 -5.99 -4.85 -5.25
CA ASP A 85 -7.33 -5.32 -5.62
C ASP A 85 -8.41 -4.28 -5.29
N ASP A 86 -8.01 -3.02 -5.17
CA ASP A 86 -8.94 -1.93 -4.87
C ASP A 86 -8.89 -0.87 -5.99
N PRO A 87 -9.91 -0.80 -6.85
CA PRO A 87 -9.94 0.18 -7.93
C PRO A 87 -9.95 1.63 -7.44
N THR A 88 -10.26 1.88 -6.16
CA THR A 88 -10.33 3.22 -5.57
C THR A 88 -9.16 3.53 -4.63
N GLY A 89 -8.47 2.52 -4.13
CA GLY A 89 -7.44 2.61 -3.08
C GLY A 89 -5.99 2.60 -3.54
N GLU A 90 -5.74 2.31 -4.80
CA GLU A 90 -4.40 2.15 -5.36
C GLU A 90 -3.48 3.35 -5.12
N ARG A 91 -4.01 4.57 -5.16
CA ARG A 91 -3.25 5.80 -4.89
C ARG A 91 -2.57 5.87 -3.52
N ARG A 92 -2.94 4.99 -2.58
CA ARG A 92 -2.35 4.93 -1.24
C ARG A 92 -1.07 4.11 -1.21
N TRP A 93 -0.84 3.32 -2.23
CA TRP A 93 0.29 2.44 -2.35
C TRP A 93 1.25 2.95 -3.41
N LEU A 94 2.53 2.97 -3.08
CA LEU A 94 3.60 3.31 -4.00
C LEU A 94 4.48 2.07 -4.17
N PRO A 95 4.13 1.15 -5.09
CA PRO A 95 4.90 -0.06 -5.31
C PRO A 95 6.29 0.25 -5.83
N LEU A 96 7.29 -0.42 -5.28
CA LEU A 96 8.68 -0.33 -5.70
C LEU A 96 9.17 -1.75 -6.00
N ASP A 97 9.53 -2.01 -7.25
CA ASP A 97 10.18 -3.25 -7.64
C ASP A 97 11.59 -3.30 -7.06
N THR A 98 11.89 -4.36 -6.31
CA THR A 98 13.24 -4.64 -5.81
C THR A 98 13.82 -5.81 -6.59
N GLY A 99 15.06 -5.66 -7.07
CA GLY A 99 15.73 -6.72 -7.82
C GLY A 99 15.26 -6.90 -9.25
N ALA A 100 14.51 -5.94 -9.81
CA ALA A 100 14.03 -5.99 -11.19
C ALA A 100 15.10 -5.60 -12.24
N ALA A 101 16.24 -5.05 -11.80
CA ALA A 101 17.32 -4.67 -12.71
C ALA A 101 18.11 -5.88 -13.18
N ASP A 102 18.45 -5.90 -14.47
CA ASP A 102 19.36 -6.91 -15.02
C ASP A 102 20.70 -6.89 -14.28
N GLY A 103 21.18 -8.07 -13.87
CA GLY A 103 22.41 -8.22 -13.11
C GLY A 103 22.28 -7.93 -11.61
N PHE A 104 21.07 -7.92 -11.07
CA PHE A 104 20.88 -7.79 -9.63
C PHE A 104 21.44 -9.01 -8.88
N GLU A 105 22.56 -8.83 -8.19
CA GLU A 105 23.24 -9.86 -7.40
C GLU A 105 22.82 -9.88 -5.92
N GLY A 106 21.92 -8.99 -5.53
CA GLY A 106 21.47 -8.84 -4.15
C GLY A 106 21.67 -7.41 -3.61
N VAL A 107 21.28 -7.21 -2.36
CA VAL A 107 21.39 -5.90 -1.69
C VAL A 107 22.75 -5.77 -1.04
N ASP A 108 23.55 -4.76 -1.42
CA ASP A 108 24.80 -4.39 -0.72
C ASP A 108 24.47 -3.70 0.62
N VAL A 109 24.18 -4.51 1.64
CA VAL A 109 23.85 -4.01 2.98
C VAL A 109 25.00 -3.21 3.58
N ASP A 110 26.25 -3.65 3.38
CA ASP A 110 27.42 -2.96 3.91
C ASP A 110 27.63 -1.60 3.22
N GLY A 111 27.38 -1.53 1.92
CA GLY A 111 27.35 -0.28 1.17
C GLY A 111 26.32 0.69 1.69
N ILE A 112 25.11 0.23 1.95
CA ILE A 112 24.02 1.04 2.53
C ILE A 112 24.43 1.57 3.92
N VAL A 113 25.01 0.73 4.77
CA VAL A 113 25.49 1.13 6.10
C VAL A 113 26.54 2.23 5.99
N ARG A 114 27.52 2.09 5.09
CA ARG A 114 28.57 3.11 4.84
C ARG A 114 27.98 4.42 4.34
N LEU A 115 27.00 4.37 3.44
CA LEU A 115 26.43 5.55 2.78
C LEU A 115 25.22 6.15 3.53
N ARG A 116 24.76 5.51 4.61
CA ARG A 116 23.54 5.91 5.34
C ARG A 116 23.48 7.41 5.64
N GLY A 117 24.54 7.97 6.18
CA GLY A 117 24.59 9.39 6.52
C GLY A 117 24.47 10.30 5.31
N GLN A 118 25.13 9.93 4.19
CA GLN A 118 25.06 10.66 2.94
C GLN A 118 23.65 10.57 2.31
N LEU A 119 23.04 9.39 2.29
CA LEU A 119 21.69 9.20 1.77
C LEU A 119 20.67 10.05 2.53
N TRP A 120 20.75 10.10 3.86
CA TRP A 120 19.89 10.97 4.65
C TRP A 120 20.15 12.46 4.41
N ALA A 121 21.40 12.87 4.26
CA ALA A 121 21.76 14.26 3.95
C ALA A 121 21.25 14.67 2.56
N GLU A 122 21.37 13.80 1.57
CA GLU A 122 20.85 14.04 0.22
C GLU A 122 19.31 14.12 0.23
N GLY A 123 18.65 13.19 0.88
CA GLY A 123 17.17 13.22 1.01
C GLY A 123 16.69 14.51 1.67
N ARG A 124 17.38 14.97 2.70
CA ARG A 124 17.08 16.24 3.36
C ARG A 124 17.29 17.45 2.42
N ALA A 125 18.41 17.50 1.72
CA ALA A 125 18.70 18.59 0.79
C ALA A 125 17.69 18.67 -0.35
N ARG A 126 17.26 17.52 -0.89
CA ARG A 126 16.19 17.45 -1.90
C ARG A 126 14.86 17.95 -1.34
N TYR A 127 14.50 17.54 -0.13
CA TYR A 127 13.28 18.00 0.52
C TYR A 127 13.30 19.51 0.78
N GLU A 128 14.41 20.06 1.26
CA GLU A 128 14.57 21.50 1.50
C GLU A 128 14.46 22.32 0.19
N LYS A 129 14.91 21.75 -0.92
CA LYS A 129 14.87 22.40 -2.24
C LYS A 129 13.50 22.31 -2.90
N ASP A 130 12.92 21.12 -2.96
CA ASP A 130 11.80 20.79 -3.84
C ASP A 130 10.51 20.44 -3.06
N GLY A 131 10.61 20.30 -1.72
CA GLY A 131 9.52 19.83 -0.87
C GLY A 131 9.20 18.35 -1.11
N LEU A 132 8.03 17.93 -0.69
CA LEU A 132 7.54 16.55 -0.88
C LEU A 132 6.88 16.41 -2.26
N GLN A 133 7.49 15.63 -3.14
CA GLN A 133 7.07 15.41 -4.53
C GLN A 133 5.99 14.31 -4.64
N TRP A 134 4.95 14.35 -3.80
CA TRP A 134 3.93 13.32 -3.74
C TRP A 134 3.11 13.16 -5.03
N ARG A 135 2.88 14.27 -5.76
CA ARG A 135 2.14 14.23 -7.04
C ARG A 135 2.91 13.52 -8.14
N ASP A 136 4.22 13.72 -8.18
CA ASP A 136 5.08 13.01 -9.13
C ASP A 136 5.16 11.52 -8.77
N ALA A 137 5.23 11.19 -7.48
CA ALA A 137 5.18 9.83 -7.01
C ALA A 137 3.86 9.13 -7.41
N GLU A 138 2.71 9.80 -7.23
CA GLU A 138 1.41 9.26 -7.68
C GLU A 138 1.35 9.06 -9.20
N ARG A 139 1.90 9.99 -9.97
CA ARG A 139 1.94 9.88 -11.43
C ARG A 139 2.77 8.69 -11.88
N LEU A 140 3.95 8.52 -11.31
CA LEU A 140 4.84 7.38 -11.61
C LEU A 140 4.23 6.04 -11.13
N ALA A 141 3.53 6.06 -10.00
CA ALA A 141 2.91 4.87 -9.46
C ALA A 141 1.78 4.33 -10.35
N ARG A 142 1.08 5.17 -11.12
CA ARG A 142 -0.03 4.72 -12.00
C ARG A 142 0.40 3.66 -13.00
N ASP A 143 1.55 3.86 -13.65
CA ASP A 143 2.08 2.90 -14.62
C ASP A 143 2.52 1.59 -13.95
N VAL A 144 2.92 1.68 -12.68
CA VAL A 144 3.32 0.54 -11.87
C VAL A 144 2.09 -0.20 -11.34
N HIS A 145 1.04 0.52 -10.95
CA HIS A 145 -0.20 -0.06 -10.41
C HIS A 145 -0.82 -1.08 -11.37
N GLU A 146 -0.85 -0.80 -12.68
CA GLU A 146 -1.40 -1.73 -13.68
C GLU A 146 -0.71 -3.11 -13.66
N ARG A 147 0.57 -3.16 -13.29
CA ARG A 147 1.33 -4.41 -13.20
C ARG A 147 1.03 -5.23 -11.94
N TYR A 148 0.43 -4.58 -10.94
CA TYR A 148 0.14 -5.17 -9.63
C TYR A 148 -1.36 -5.33 -9.35
N LYS A 149 -2.20 -4.99 -10.32
CA LYS A 149 -3.63 -5.26 -10.24
C LYS A 149 -3.89 -6.74 -10.26
N ALA A 150 -4.77 -7.19 -9.38
CA ALA A 150 -5.35 -8.52 -9.48
C ALA A 150 -6.15 -8.65 -10.78
N ASP A 151 -5.97 -9.76 -11.47
CA ASP A 151 -6.71 -10.06 -12.70
C ASP A 151 -8.21 -10.16 -12.36
N ASP A 152 -9.03 -9.41 -13.08
CA ASP A 152 -10.48 -9.59 -13.02
C ASP A 152 -10.86 -10.88 -13.75
N SER A 153 -11.05 -11.94 -12.97
CA SER A 153 -11.44 -13.25 -13.48
C SER A 153 -12.75 -13.24 -14.29
N TRP A 154 -13.58 -12.21 -14.11
CA TRP A 154 -14.82 -12.01 -14.85
C TRP A 154 -14.62 -11.24 -16.15
N GLY A 155 -13.63 -10.35 -16.21
CA GLY A 155 -13.36 -9.50 -17.36
C GLY A 155 -13.16 -10.31 -18.65
N ALA A 156 -12.31 -11.33 -18.60
CA ALA A 156 -12.07 -12.24 -19.73
C ALA A 156 -13.32 -13.06 -20.11
N ALA A 157 -14.09 -13.50 -19.12
CA ALA A 157 -15.33 -14.25 -19.35
C ALA A 157 -16.42 -13.37 -19.97
N ILE A 158 -16.57 -12.12 -19.50
CA ILE A 158 -17.52 -11.15 -20.02
C ILE A 158 -17.12 -10.74 -21.45
N ALA A 159 -15.82 -10.46 -21.71
CA ALA A 159 -15.35 -10.13 -23.04
C ALA A 159 -15.63 -11.27 -24.03
N LYS A 160 -15.30 -12.50 -23.65
CA LYS A 160 -15.61 -13.69 -24.46
C LYS A 160 -17.11 -13.86 -24.71
N TRP A 161 -17.95 -13.56 -23.71
CA TRP A 161 -19.38 -13.61 -23.84
C TRP A 161 -19.92 -12.52 -24.76
N LEU A 162 -19.41 -11.30 -24.70
CA LEU A 162 -19.76 -10.18 -25.59
C LEU A 162 -19.34 -10.43 -27.04
N ASP A 163 -18.22 -11.11 -27.26
CA ASP A 163 -17.72 -11.46 -28.60
C ASP A 163 -18.42 -12.68 -29.23
N THR A 164 -19.32 -13.33 -28.47
CA THR A 164 -20.07 -14.48 -28.98
C THR A 164 -21.18 -14.00 -29.94
N PRO A 165 -21.21 -14.46 -31.23
CA PRO A 165 -22.10 -13.91 -32.25
C PRO A 165 -23.61 -14.07 -31.99
N ASP A 166 -23.98 -14.83 -30.96
CA ASP A 166 -25.37 -15.21 -30.64
C ASP A 166 -26.13 -14.16 -29.78
N MET A 167 -25.47 -13.07 -29.43
CA MET A 167 -26.09 -12.00 -28.63
C MET A 167 -27.16 -11.21 -29.38
N SER A 168 -27.11 -11.18 -30.69
CA SER A 168 -28.13 -10.50 -31.49
C SER A 168 -29.49 -11.20 -31.42
N GLU A 169 -29.52 -12.52 -31.26
CA GLU A 169 -30.76 -13.29 -31.11
C GLU A 169 -31.37 -13.13 -29.72
N LEU A 170 -30.53 -13.07 -28.66
CA LEU A 170 -31.01 -12.85 -27.29
C LEU A 170 -31.63 -11.46 -27.09
N PHE A 171 -31.04 -10.43 -27.69
CA PHE A 171 -31.62 -9.09 -27.69
C PHE A 171 -32.93 -9.02 -28.51
N TRP A 172 -33.03 -9.74 -29.59
CA TRP A 172 -34.26 -9.82 -30.39
C TRP A 172 -35.41 -10.50 -29.60
N PHE A 173 -35.09 -11.57 -28.86
CA PHE A 173 -36.07 -12.26 -28.02
C PHE A 173 -36.56 -11.39 -26.85
N ALA A 174 -35.64 -10.65 -26.19
CA ALA A 174 -36.00 -9.77 -25.07
C ALA A 174 -36.85 -8.57 -25.51
N SER A 175 -36.63 -8.03 -26.69
CA SER A 175 -37.37 -6.88 -27.23
C SER A 175 -38.77 -7.27 -27.74
N ASN A 176 -39.00 -8.53 -28.12
CA ASN A 176 -40.31 -9.00 -28.62
C ASN A 176 -41.22 -9.58 -27.55
N GLN A 177 -40.79 -9.73 -26.29
CA GLN A 177 -41.64 -10.18 -25.19
C GLN A 177 -42.37 -9.06 -24.43
N THR A 178 -42.12 -7.79 -24.75
CA THR A 178 -42.79 -6.65 -24.11
C THR A 178 -43.94 -6.02 -24.92
N GLY A 179 -44.42 -6.74 -25.93
CA GLY A 179 -45.55 -6.31 -26.79
C GLY A 179 -46.69 -7.33 -26.78
N GLY A 180 -47.36 -7.43 -25.64
CA GLY A 180 -48.58 -8.21 -25.51
C GLY A 180 -49.44 -7.67 -24.37
#